data_33043f2472bbc61ea6d1ce5a10157c76
#
_entry.id   33043f2472bbc61ea6d1ce5a10157c76
#
_cell.length_a   1.000
_cell.length_b   1.000
_cell.length_c   1.000
_cell.angle_alpha   90.00
_cell.angle_beta   90.00
_cell.angle_gamma   90.00
#
_symmetry.space_group_name_H-M   'P 1'
#
loop_
_entity.id
_entity.type
_entity.pdbx_description
1 polymer ?
#
loop_
_entity_poly.entity_id
_entity_poly.type
_entity_poly.pdbx_seq_one_letter_code
_entity_poly.pdbx_strand_id
1 'polypeptide(L)'
;MNPDLIEGGRWPLDWRSLYPRERWLWWEQLWMDVCALRERYRLAIRSGWWEDSVQVEALAALAAWVDRYDTGEWDDPPGKLALLFELERIDALLREGAEPFHPSRDREAFLAHLLTVGCQRPLNHGDAGG
;
A
#
# COMPACT_ATOMS: atom_id res chain seq x y z
N MET A 1 -4.64 -4.78 18.10
CA MET A 1 -3.48 -4.13 17.45
C MET A 1 -2.58 -3.53 18.51
N ASN A 2 -1.30 -3.78 18.37
CA ASN A 2 -0.32 -3.19 19.27
C ASN A 2 0.12 -1.83 18.71
N PRO A 3 -0.14 -0.71 19.41
CA PRO A 3 0.22 0.61 18.91
C PRO A 3 1.73 0.80 18.70
N ASP A 4 2.57 0.00 19.35
CA ASP A 4 4.01 0.06 19.17
C ASP A 4 4.46 -0.39 17.78
N LEU A 5 3.58 -1.06 17.03
CA LEU A 5 3.89 -1.49 15.67
C LEU A 5 3.71 -0.38 14.64
N ILE A 6 3.14 0.76 15.04
CA ILE A 6 2.87 1.89 14.14
C ILE A 6 3.76 3.06 14.54
N GLU A 7 4.92 3.17 13.89
CA GLU A 7 5.81 4.30 14.09
C GLU A 7 5.32 5.51 13.30
N GLY A 8 5.27 6.67 13.92
CA GLY A 8 4.87 7.91 13.24
C GLY A 8 3.48 7.82 12.63
N GLY A 9 2.61 6.95 13.14
CA GLY A 9 1.28 6.76 12.63
C GLY A 9 1.18 5.84 11.41
N ARG A 10 2.25 5.16 11.06
CA ARG A 10 2.26 4.23 9.93
C ARG A 10 2.63 2.82 10.37
N TRP A 11 2.12 1.84 9.59
CA TRP A 11 2.48 0.45 9.74
C TRP A 11 3.94 0.20 9.33
N PRO A 12 4.60 -0.85 9.86
CA PRO A 12 5.93 -1.24 9.38
C PRO A 12 5.88 -1.65 7.91
N LEU A 13 7.02 -1.64 7.23
CA LEU A 13 7.10 -2.03 5.82
C LEU A 13 6.92 -3.53 5.64
N ASP A 14 7.33 -4.35 6.61
CA ASP A 14 7.17 -5.80 6.52
C ASP A 14 5.88 -6.25 7.20
N TRP A 15 4.85 -6.46 6.38
CA TRP A 15 3.54 -6.88 6.85
C TRP A 15 3.53 -8.34 7.38
N ARG A 16 4.52 -9.13 7.00
CA ARG A 16 4.56 -10.55 7.38
C ARG A 16 4.83 -10.74 8.86
N SER A 17 5.38 -9.73 9.53
CA SER A 17 5.62 -9.76 10.96
C SER A 17 4.36 -9.50 11.79
N LEU A 18 3.27 -9.08 11.15
CA LEU A 18 2.04 -8.71 11.84
C LEU A 18 1.13 -9.92 12.08
N TYR A 19 0.23 -9.81 13.06
CA TYR A 19 -0.83 -10.79 13.27
C TYR A 19 -1.83 -10.75 12.12
N PRO A 20 -2.59 -11.85 11.86
CA PRO A 20 -3.48 -11.92 10.70
C PRO A 20 -4.47 -10.75 10.54
N ARG A 21 -5.05 -10.27 11.64
CA ARG A 21 -5.97 -9.11 11.58
C ARG A 21 -5.24 -7.81 11.26
N GLU A 22 -4.04 -7.67 11.80
CA GLU A 22 -3.19 -6.50 11.52
C GLU A 22 -2.69 -6.51 10.09
N ARG A 23 -2.41 -7.70 9.54
CA ARG A 23 -2.05 -7.86 8.13
C ARG A 23 -3.16 -7.34 7.23
N TRP A 24 -4.41 -7.66 7.54
CA TRP A 24 -5.56 -7.17 6.78
C TRP A 24 -5.57 -5.64 6.78
N LEU A 25 -5.41 -5.02 7.94
CA LEU A 25 -5.40 -3.56 8.06
C LEU A 25 -4.22 -2.94 7.31
N TRP A 26 -3.05 -3.58 7.35
CA TRP A 26 -1.87 -3.15 6.61
C TRP A 26 -2.16 -3.11 5.11
N TRP A 27 -2.74 -4.17 4.57
CA TRP A 27 -3.09 -4.28 3.17
C TRP A 27 -4.18 -3.29 2.76
N GLU A 28 -5.18 -3.07 3.63
CA GLU A 28 -6.22 -2.08 3.38
C GLU A 28 -5.64 -0.67 3.30
N GLN A 29 -4.71 -0.35 4.19
CA GLN A 29 -4.02 0.95 4.14
C GLN A 29 -3.20 1.08 2.86
N LEU A 30 -2.49 0.02 2.47
CA LEU A 30 -1.72 0.04 1.23
C LEU A 30 -2.63 0.23 0.01
N TRP A 31 -3.78 -0.44 -0.02
CA TRP A 31 -4.76 -0.23 -1.09
C TRP A 31 -5.13 1.24 -1.21
N MET A 32 -5.46 1.89 -0.10
CA MET A 32 -5.82 3.31 -0.10
C MET A 32 -4.65 4.18 -0.58
N ASP A 33 -3.45 3.87 -0.10
CA ASP A 33 -2.25 4.60 -0.49
C ASP A 33 -1.98 4.45 -2.00
N VAL A 34 -2.12 3.24 -2.53
CA VAL A 34 -1.91 2.96 -3.95
C VAL A 34 -2.92 3.72 -4.81
N CYS A 35 -4.18 3.76 -4.40
CA CYS A 35 -5.20 4.54 -5.10
C CYS A 35 -4.84 6.03 -5.12
N ALA A 36 -4.39 6.56 -3.98
CA ALA A 36 -4.00 7.97 -3.87
C ALA A 36 -2.76 8.29 -4.71
N LEU A 37 -1.76 7.43 -4.68
CA LEU A 37 -0.53 7.59 -5.47
C LEU A 37 -0.82 7.55 -6.96
N ARG A 38 -1.70 6.65 -7.37
CA ARG A 38 -2.13 6.52 -8.76
C ARG A 38 -2.75 7.83 -9.26
N GLU A 39 -3.64 8.41 -8.47
CA GLU A 39 -4.28 9.68 -8.82
C GLU A 39 -3.30 10.84 -8.82
N ARG A 40 -2.46 10.92 -7.79
CA ARG A 40 -1.56 12.06 -7.58
C ARG A 40 -0.43 12.11 -8.61
N TYR A 41 0.18 10.97 -8.90
CA TYR A 41 1.36 10.92 -9.77
C TYR A 41 1.11 10.25 -11.11
N ARG A 42 -0.12 9.80 -11.36
CA ARG A 42 -0.52 9.13 -12.61
C ARG A 42 0.37 7.92 -12.93
N LEU A 43 0.68 7.14 -11.91
CA LEU A 43 1.51 5.95 -12.05
C LEU A 43 0.81 4.88 -12.88
N ALA A 44 1.57 4.18 -13.70
CA ALA A 44 1.07 3.10 -14.57
C ALA A 44 0.88 1.79 -13.80
N ILE A 45 0.15 1.84 -12.68
CA ILE A 45 -0.09 0.68 -11.83
C ILE A 45 -0.99 -0.30 -12.57
N ARG A 46 -0.64 -1.59 -12.53
CA ARG A 46 -1.37 -2.63 -13.24
C ARG A 46 -2.23 -3.46 -12.29
N SER A 47 -3.31 -4.02 -12.85
CA SER A 47 -4.15 -4.96 -12.12
C SER A 47 -3.31 -6.15 -11.65
N GLY A 48 -3.58 -6.64 -10.44
CA GLY A 48 -2.82 -7.75 -9.87
C GLY A 48 -1.50 -7.36 -9.23
N TRP A 49 -1.22 -6.05 -9.04
CA TRP A 49 0.01 -5.59 -8.40
C TRP A 49 0.22 -6.23 -7.02
N TRP A 50 -0.86 -6.59 -6.34
CA TRP A 50 -0.82 -7.21 -5.00
C TRP A 50 -0.26 -8.63 -5.00
N GLU A 51 -0.17 -9.26 -6.16
CA GLU A 51 0.38 -10.61 -6.29
C GLU A 51 1.90 -10.62 -6.52
N ASP A 52 2.47 -9.48 -6.82
CA ASP A 52 3.91 -9.32 -7.09
C ASP A 52 4.58 -8.67 -5.87
N SER A 53 5.39 -9.43 -5.15
CA SER A 53 6.03 -8.94 -3.94
C SER A 53 6.93 -7.73 -4.18
N VAL A 54 7.57 -7.64 -5.33
CA VAL A 54 8.42 -6.49 -5.66
C VAL A 54 7.58 -5.23 -5.81
N GLN A 55 6.45 -5.33 -6.51
CA GLN A 55 5.54 -4.19 -6.65
C GLN A 55 4.92 -3.78 -5.31
N VAL A 56 4.52 -4.75 -4.49
CA VAL A 56 3.98 -4.48 -3.16
C VAL A 56 5.00 -3.74 -2.30
N GLU A 57 6.23 -4.22 -2.26
CA GLU A 57 7.28 -3.60 -1.46
C GLU A 57 7.65 -2.21 -1.98
N ALA A 58 7.72 -2.03 -3.30
CA ALA A 58 8.02 -0.74 -3.90
C ALA A 58 6.91 0.28 -3.60
N LEU A 59 5.64 -0.12 -3.74
CA LEU A 59 4.51 0.76 -3.47
C LEU A 59 4.41 1.11 -1.99
N ALA A 60 4.67 0.15 -1.10
CA ALA A 60 4.66 0.40 0.34
C ALA A 60 5.76 1.39 0.74
N ALA A 61 6.96 1.21 0.19
CA ALA A 61 8.08 2.11 0.47
C ALA A 61 7.81 3.52 -0.08
N LEU A 62 7.26 3.61 -1.29
CA LEU A 62 6.90 4.89 -1.89
C LEU A 62 5.83 5.60 -1.07
N ALA A 63 4.80 4.88 -0.64
CA ALA A 63 3.75 5.45 0.19
C ALA A 63 4.30 6.02 1.50
N ALA A 64 5.19 5.28 2.14
CA ALA A 64 5.82 5.73 3.38
C ALA A 64 6.68 6.98 3.14
N TRP A 65 7.44 7.02 2.06
CA TRP A 65 8.29 8.16 1.70
C TRP A 65 7.44 9.41 1.46
N VAL A 66 6.39 9.30 0.64
CA VAL A 66 5.48 10.42 0.35
C VAL A 66 4.82 10.92 1.63
N ASP A 67 4.37 10.01 2.49
CA ASP A 67 3.71 10.35 3.74
C ASP A 67 4.60 11.20 4.65
N ARG A 68 5.91 10.90 4.72
CA ARG A 68 6.86 11.65 5.54
C ARG A 68 6.94 13.11 5.13
N TYR A 69 6.88 13.39 3.83
CA TYR A 69 6.86 14.77 3.35
C TYR A 69 5.50 15.42 3.52
N ASP A 70 4.42 14.67 3.29
CA ASP A 70 3.06 15.21 3.43
C ASP A 70 2.73 15.57 4.88
N THR A 71 3.24 14.82 5.85
CA THR A 71 3.01 15.10 7.28
C THR A 71 3.99 16.13 7.84
N GLY A 72 4.99 16.53 7.08
CA GLY A 72 6.00 17.48 7.54
C GLY A 72 7.08 16.86 8.42
N GLU A 73 7.09 15.52 8.55
CA GLU A 73 8.15 14.85 9.33
C GLU A 73 9.52 15.06 8.69
N TRP A 74 9.55 15.03 7.36
CA TRP A 74 10.74 15.35 6.59
C TRP A 74 10.51 16.65 5.84
N ASP A 75 11.51 17.50 5.80
CA ASP A 75 11.43 18.83 5.18
C ASP A 75 12.75 19.18 4.51
N ASP A 76 13.25 18.28 3.68
CA ASP A 76 14.49 18.50 2.95
C ASP A 76 14.22 18.52 1.43
N PRO A 77 14.43 19.67 0.78
CA PRO A 77 14.21 19.77 -0.67
C PRO A 77 14.97 18.72 -1.49
N PRO A 78 16.25 18.43 -1.21
CA PRO A 78 16.95 17.39 -1.99
C PRO A 78 16.29 16.02 -1.89
N GLY A 79 15.82 15.61 -0.72
CA GLY A 79 15.13 14.34 -0.55
C GLY A 79 13.81 14.30 -1.30
N LYS A 80 13.10 15.42 -1.32
CA LYS A 80 11.86 15.50 -2.10
C LYS A 80 12.11 15.38 -3.59
N LEU A 81 13.17 16.01 -4.10
CA LEU A 81 13.55 15.88 -5.50
C LEU A 81 13.96 14.45 -5.82
N ALA A 82 14.70 13.80 -4.92
CA ALA A 82 15.08 12.40 -5.09
C ALA A 82 13.83 11.50 -5.21
N LEU A 83 12.83 11.74 -4.36
CA LEU A 83 11.56 11.04 -4.44
C LEU A 83 10.92 11.20 -5.82
N LEU A 84 10.84 12.43 -6.32
CA LEU A 84 10.22 12.70 -7.61
C LEU A 84 10.97 12.03 -8.76
N PHE A 85 12.30 11.96 -8.70
CA PHE A 85 13.08 11.24 -9.70
C PHE A 85 12.86 9.72 -9.62
N GLU A 86 12.70 9.17 -8.41
CA GLU A 86 12.43 7.74 -8.25
C GLU A 86 11.06 7.34 -8.79
N LEU A 87 10.11 8.27 -8.85
CA LEU A 87 8.79 7.98 -9.41
C LEU A 87 8.88 7.44 -10.85
N GLU A 88 9.81 7.95 -11.65
CA GLU A 88 9.98 7.49 -13.02
C GLU A 88 10.45 6.03 -13.06
N ARG A 89 11.39 5.67 -12.19
CA ARG A 89 11.88 4.29 -12.08
C ARG A 89 10.80 3.35 -11.58
N ILE A 90 10.04 3.78 -10.58
CA ILE A 90 8.94 2.99 -10.04
C ILE A 90 7.85 2.81 -11.09
N ASP A 91 7.54 3.87 -11.84
CA ASP A 91 6.54 3.78 -12.90
C ASP A 91 6.95 2.74 -13.95
N ALA A 92 8.22 2.70 -14.32
CA ALA A 92 8.73 1.69 -15.25
C ALA A 92 8.57 0.27 -14.68
N LEU A 93 8.84 0.08 -13.39
CA LEU A 93 8.67 -1.20 -12.73
C LEU A 93 7.20 -1.63 -12.71
N LEU A 94 6.29 -0.68 -12.49
CA LEU A 94 4.86 -0.94 -12.37
C LEU A 94 4.17 -1.23 -13.71
N ARG A 95 4.84 -0.98 -14.83
CA ARG A 95 4.28 -1.24 -16.17
C ARG A 95 4.22 -2.73 -16.52
N GLU A 96 4.79 -3.57 -15.69
CA GLU A 96 4.72 -5.02 -15.85
C GLU A 96 3.32 -5.50 -15.49
N GLY A 97 2.61 -6.09 -16.46
CA GLY A 97 1.26 -6.59 -16.24
C GLY A 97 0.36 -6.32 -17.42
N ALA A 98 -0.79 -7.01 -17.48
CA ALA A 98 -1.66 -7.03 -18.66
C ALA A 98 -2.56 -5.80 -18.76
N GLU A 99 -3.18 -5.40 -17.67
CA GLU A 99 -4.22 -4.35 -17.70
C GLU A 99 -3.98 -3.27 -16.64
N PRO A 100 -4.43 -2.04 -16.93
CA PRO A 100 -4.38 -0.98 -15.93
C PRO A 100 -5.22 -1.34 -14.70
N PHE A 101 -4.75 -0.89 -13.54
CA PHE A 101 -5.46 -1.06 -12.29
C PHE A 101 -6.70 -0.16 -12.25
N HIS A 102 -7.85 -0.77 -11.94
CA HIS A 102 -9.12 -0.06 -11.73
C HIS A 102 -9.64 -0.42 -10.35
N PRO A 103 -9.58 0.48 -9.37
CA PRO A 103 -9.94 0.16 -7.99
C PRO A 103 -11.32 -0.48 -7.83
N SER A 104 -12.34 0.05 -8.48
CA SER A 104 -13.70 -0.50 -8.34
C SER A 104 -13.83 -1.89 -8.95
N ARG A 105 -13.21 -2.14 -10.11
CA ARG A 105 -13.23 -3.45 -10.77
C ARG A 105 -12.43 -4.49 -10.02
N ASP A 106 -11.28 -4.09 -9.48
CA ASP A 106 -10.30 -5.04 -8.96
C ASP A 106 -10.42 -5.29 -7.45
N ARG A 107 -11.34 -4.60 -6.79
CA ARG A 107 -11.48 -4.67 -5.33
C ARG A 107 -11.74 -6.09 -4.82
N GLU A 108 -12.65 -6.82 -5.44
CA GLU A 108 -12.99 -8.18 -4.99
C GLU A 108 -11.82 -9.14 -5.14
N ALA A 109 -11.09 -9.07 -6.25
CA ALA A 109 -9.92 -9.90 -6.46
C ALA A 109 -8.83 -9.61 -5.43
N PHE A 110 -8.65 -8.35 -5.09
CA PHE A 110 -7.72 -7.95 -4.04
C PHE A 110 -8.10 -8.55 -2.69
N LEU A 111 -9.36 -8.40 -2.27
CA LEU A 111 -9.83 -8.95 -1.00
C LEU A 111 -9.71 -10.47 -0.94
N ALA A 112 -10.00 -11.14 -2.05
CA ALA A 112 -9.83 -12.59 -2.14
C ALA A 112 -8.37 -12.99 -1.95
N HIS A 113 -7.44 -12.22 -2.53
CA HIS A 113 -6.01 -12.46 -2.38
C HIS A 113 -5.57 -12.36 -0.91
N LEU A 114 -6.11 -11.39 -0.15
CA LEU A 114 -5.74 -11.23 1.26
C LEU A 114 -6.02 -12.49 2.06
N LEU A 115 -7.09 -13.20 1.76
CA LEU A 115 -7.41 -14.45 2.43
C LEU A 115 -6.39 -15.55 2.10
N THR A 116 -5.81 -15.53 0.92
CA THR A 116 -4.82 -16.53 0.51
C THR A 116 -3.44 -16.32 1.15
N VAL A 117 -3.14 -15.09 1.56
CA VAL A 117 -1.83 -14.77 2.15
C VAL A 117 -1.85 -14.68 3.66
N GLY A 118 -2.87 -15.25 4.30
CA GLY A 118 -2.92 -15.37 5.74
C GLY A 118 -3.45 -14.14 6.47
N CYS A 119 -4.17 -13.26 5.77
CA CYS A 119 -4.84 -12.15 6.41
C CYS A 119 -6.20 -12.59 6.95
N GLN A 120 -6.62 -12.01 8.05
CA GLN A 120 -7.92 -12.27 8.65
C GLN A 120 -8.70 -10.95 8.71
N ARG A 121 -9.92 -10.96 8.16
CA ARG A 121 -10.78 -9.79 8.21
C ARG A 121 -11.07 -9.42 9.65
N PRO A 122 -10.81 -8.18 10.07
CA PRO A 122 -11.12 -7.74 11.42
C PRO A 122 -12.63 -7.79 11.67
N LEU A 123 -13.01 -8.18 12.88
CA LEU A 123 -14.39 -8.05 13.32
C LEU A 123 -14.64 -6.59 13.64
N ASN A 124 -15.81 -6.10 13.27
CA ASN A 124 -16.25 -4.77 13.68
C ASN A 124 -17.64 -4.88 14.30
N HIS A 125 -18.12 -3.80 14.90
CA HIS A 125 -19.41 -3.83 15.59
C HIS A 125 -20.58 -4.11 14.65
N GLY A 126 -20.48 -3.73 13.39
CA GLY A 126 -21.50 -4.03 12.41
C GLY A 126 -21.54 -5.51 12.05
N ASP A 127 -20.41 -6.22 12.16
CA ASP A 127 -20.30 -7.64 11.84
C ASP A 127 -20.41 -8.54 13.06
N ALA A 128 -20.44 -7.97 14.26
CA ALA A 128 -20.37 -8.74 15.49
C ALA A 128 -21.55 -9.70 15.68
N GLY A 129 -22.67 -9.41 15.06
CA GLY A 129 -23.83 -10.28 15.10
C GLY A 129 -23.93 -11.23 13.92
N GLY A 130 -23.00 -11.11 13.01
CA GLY A 130 -23.05 -11.89 11.78
C GLY A 130 -22.11 -13.05 11.76
#